data_dba64ab08dd67f9352a44e76b925cc87
#
_entry.id   dba64ab08dd67f9352a44e76b925cc87
#
_cell.length_a   1.000
_cell.length_b   1.000
_cell.length_c   1.000
_cell.angle_alpha   90.00
_cell.angle_beta   90.00
_cell.angle_gamma   90.00
#
_symmetry.space_group_name_H-M   'P 1'
#
loop_
_entity.id
_entity.type
_entity.pdbx_description
1 polymer ?
#
loop_
_entity_poly.entity_id
_entity_poly.type
_entity_poly.pdbx_seq_one_letter_code
_entity_poly.pdbx_strand_id
1 'polypeptide(L)'
;MTSRLHERYAAEVVPALQKQFDYGNPNEVPRLSKIVVNIGLGEALSNAKALDAALGDLTMITGQKPIVTKAKRSIAQFRLRTGNSIGAKVTLRGDRMWDFLDRLTTLALPRIRDFRGVPGKSFDGRGNYSLGMREQLAFPEIDYDKVDRLRGLEISIVTTAKTDEESRKLLELLGMPFAS
;
A
#
# COMPACT_ATOMS: atom_id res chain seq x y z
N MET A 1 -21.90 0.49 2.71
CA MET A 1 -21.61 1.95 2.68
C MET A 1 -20.48 2.16 1.68
N THR A 2 -20.68 3.02 0.70
CA THR A 2 -19.64 3.34 -0.29
C THR A 2 -18.59 4.22 0.37
N SER A 3 -17.30 3.96 0.13
CA SER A 3 -16.22 4.79 0.66
C SER A 3 -16.27 6.20 0.07
N ARG A 4 -16.03 7.22 0.89
CA ARG A 4 -15.94 8.63 0.48
C ARG A 4 -15.01 8.84 -0.71
N LEU A 5 -13.86 8.17 -0.71
CA LEU A 5 -12.89 8.30 -1.79
C LEU A 5 -13.37 7.63 -3.09
N HIS A 6 -14.16 6.56 -2.99
CA HIS A 6 -14.78 5.92 -4.14
C HIS A 6 -15.86 6.81 -4.79
N GLU A 7 -16.67 7.49 -3.97
CA GLU A 7 -17.64 8.47 -4.48
C GLU A 7 -16.94 9.63 -5.18
N ARG A 8 -15.86 10.15 -4.61
CA ARG A 8 -15.03 11.19 -5.22
C ARG A 8 -14.40 10.71 -6.54
N TYR A 9 -13.94 9.47 -6.60
CA TYR A 9 -13.43 8.89 -7.85
C TYR A 9 -14.49 8.93 -8.95
N ALA A 10 -15.71 8.49 -8.69
CA ALA A 10 -16.78 8.46 -9.67
C ALA A 10 -17.24 9.87 -10.10
N ALA A 11 -17.36 10.80 -9.14
CA ALA A 11 -17.92 12.14 -9.38
C ALA A 11 -16.91 13.13 -10.00
N GLU A 12 -15.63 13.06 -9.58
CA GLU A 12 -14.64 14.08 -9.94
C GLU A 12 -13.49 13.54 -10.79
N VAL A 13 -12.93 12.36 -10.40
CA VAL A 13 -11.69 11.84 -11.00
C VAL A 13 -11.93 11.28 -12.39
N VAL A 14 -13.01 10.52 -12.59
CA VAL A 14 -13.36 9.94 -13.90
C VAL A 14 -13.55 11.01 -14.96
N PRO A 15 -14.38 12.06 -14.76
CA PRO A 15 -14.52 13.14 -15.75
C PRO A 15 -13.22 13.90 -16.02
N ALA A 16 -12.40 14.13 -14.98
CA ALA A 16 -11.13 14.83 -15.11
C ALA A 16 -10.13 14.04 -15.97
N LEU A 17 -10.02 12.73 -15.75
CA LEU A 17 -9.16 11.84 -16.54
C LEU A 17 -9.65 11.71 -17.99
N GLN A 18 -10.96 11.57 -18.20
CA GLN A 18 -11.53 11.52 -19.55
C GLN A 18 -11.17 12.77 -20.36
N LYS A 19 -11.29 13.95 -19.75
CA LYS A 19 -10.95 15.21 -20.40
C LYS A 19 -9.46 15.36 -20.68
N GLN A 20 -8.60 14.87 -19.80
CA GLN A 20 -7.15 15.04 -19.90
C GLN A 20 -6.51 14.09 -20.92
N PHE A 21 -6.97 12.84 -20.99
CA PHE A 21 -6.39 11.79 -21.83
C PHE A 21 -7.26 11.42 -23.04
N ASP A 22 -8.39 12.12 -23.22
CA ASP A 22 -9.31 11.97 -24.36
C ASP A 22 -9.76 10.50 -24.59
N TYR A 23 -10.16 9.82 -23.50
CA TYR A 23 -10.64 8.44 -23.61
C TYR A 23 -11.98 8.36 -24.35
N GLY A 24 -12.03 7.55 -25.39
CA GLY A 24 -13.27 7.34 -26.17
C GLY A 24 -14.33 6.51 -25.44
N ASN A 25 -13.91 5.71 -24.44
CA ASN A 25 -14.81 4.87 -23.66
C ASN A 25 -14.61 5.08 -22.16
N PRO A 26 -15.67 5.27 -21.36
CA PRO A 26 -15.58 5.36 -19.91
C PRO A 26 -14.89 4.17 -19.24
N ASN A 27 -14.95 2.99 -19.84
CA ASN A 27 -14.29 1.79 -19.33
C ASN A 27 -12.77 1.78 -19.50
N GLU A 28 -12.21 2.66 -20.31
CA GLU A 28 -10.76 2.84 -20.47
C GLU A 28 -10.14 3.68 -19.38
N VAL A 29 -10.95 4.45 -18.64
CA VAL A 29 -10.47 5.30 -17.54
C VAL A 29 -9.76 4.44 -16.49
N PRO A 30 -8.53 4.80 -16.10
CA PRO A 30 -7.79 4.08 -15.08
C PRO A 30 -8.54 4.03 -13.75
N ARG A 31 -8.51 2.86 -13.12
CA ARG A 31 -9.09 2.63 -11.80
C ARG A 31 -8.14 1.84 -10.91
N LEU A 32 -8.36 1.92 -9.61
CA LEU A 32 -7.65 1.07 -8.66
C LEU A 32 -8.14 -0.37 -8.79
N SER A 33 -7.20 -1.30 -8.86
CA SER A 33 -7.46 -2.74 -8.92
C SER A 33 -7.34 -3.40 -7.56
N LYS A 34 -6.22 -3.15 -6.88
CA LYS A 34 -5.93 -3.66 -5.54
C LYS A 34 -4.82 -2.84 -4.89
N ILE A 35 -4.74 -2.94 -3.57
CA ILE A 35 -3.59 -2.47 -2.79
C ILE A 35 -3.03 -3.66 -2.02
N VAL A 36 -1.72 -3.86 -2.12
CA VAL A 36 -1.00 -4.90 -1.38
C VAL A 36 -0.13 -4.22 -0.34
N VAL A 37 -0.31 -4.60 0.93
CA VAL A 37 0.53 -4.17 2.04
C VAL A 37 1.39 -5.34 2.46
N ASN A 38 2.70 -5.18 2.44
CA ASN A 38 3.68 -6.23 2.74
C ASN A 38 4.63 -5.79 3.84
N ILE A 39 4.98 -6.70 4.73
CA ILE A 39 6.06 -6.55 5.71
C ILE A 39 7.05 -7.69 5.52
N GLY A 40 8.30 -7.35 5.24
CA GLY A 40 9.41 -8.30 5.21
C GLY A 40 9.98 -8.51 6.62
N LEU A 41 10.07 -9.75 7.07
CA LEU A 41 10.50 -10.12 8.42
C LEU A 41 11.65 -11.15 8.36
N GLY A 42 12.84 -10.69 8.06
CA GLY A 42 14.04 -11.53 8.16
C GLY A 42 14.30 -12.02 9.60
N GLU A 43 13.93 -11.22 10.60
CA GLU A 43 14.04 -11.57 12.02
C GLU A 43 13.12 -12.73 12.47
N ALA A 44 12.06 -13.03 11.71
CA ALA A 44 11.16 -14.15 12.02
C ALA A 44 11.85 -15.51 11.98
N LEU A 45 13.02 -15.62 11.34
CA LEU A 45 13.84 -16.82 11.33
C LEU A 45 14.40 -17.18 12.71
N SER A 46 14.67 -16.16 13.53
CA SER A 46 15.21 -16.31 14.89
C SER A 46 14.18 -16.01 15.98
N ASN A 47 13.13 -15.26 15.68
CA ASN A 47 12.11 -14.80 16.62
C ASN A 47 10.70 -14.95 16.05
N ALA A 48 10.01 -16.04 16.38
CA ALA A 48 8.65 -16.29 15.94
C ALA A 48 7.65 -15.23 16.46
N LYS A 49 7.89 -14.65 17.65
CA LYS A 49 7.02 -13.59 18.22
C LYS A 49 6.99 -12.32 17.36
N ALA A 50 8.08 -12.03 16.63
CA ALA A 50 8.12 -10.91 15.70
C ALA A 50 7.12 -11.08 14.55
N LEU A 51 6.90 -12.31 14.10
CA LEU A 51 5.89 -12.61 13.09
C LEU A 51 4.48 -12.36 13.61
N ASP A 52 4.18 -12.84 14.83
CA ASP A 52 2.84 -12.65 15.43
C ASP A 52 2.55 -11.18 15.68
N ALA A 53 3.52 -10.40 16.14
CA ALA A 53 3.40 -8.95 16.30
C ALA A 53 3.11 -8.26 14.97
N ALA A 54 3.84 -8.58 13.90
CA ALA A 54 3.62 -8.00 12.58
C ALA A 54 2.26 -8.40 11.97
N LEU A 55 1.78 -9.62 12.21
CA LEU A 55 0.44 -10.05 11.81
C LEU A 55 -0.64 -9.23 12.54
N GLY A 56 -0.44 -8.96 13.83
CA GLY A 56 -1.30 -8.09 14.63
C GLY A 56 -1.34 -6.67 14.07
N ASP A 57 -0.19 -6.06 13.83
CA ASP A 57 -0.07 -4.70 13.27
C ASP A 57 -0.77 -4.59 11.91
N LEU A 58 -0.50 -5.52 10.99
CA LEU A 58 -1.16 -5.54 9.69
C LEU A 58 -2.68 -5.70 9.79
N THR A 59 -3.14 -6.54 10.71
CA THR A 59 -4.59 -6.72 10.94
C THR A 59 -5.23 -5.42 11.41
N MET A 60 -4.59 -4.69 12.31
CA MET A 60 -5.08 -3.40 12.82
C MET A 60 -5.08 -2.33 11.73
N ILE A 61 -4.02 -2.22 10.95
CA ILE A 61 -3.89 -1.24 9.87
C ILE A 61 -4.89 -1.49 8.74
N THR A 62 -5.06 -2.75 8.33
CA THR A 62 -5.84 -3.09 7.12
C THR A 62 -7.27 -3.53 7.40
N GLY A 63 -7.57 -3.92 8.63
CA GLY A 63 -8.87 -4.51 8.99
C GLY A 63 -9.11 -5.91 8.39
N GLN A 64 -8.06 -6.56 7.87
CA GLN A 64 -8.13 -7.86 7.24
C GLN A 64 -7.00 -8.77 7.73
N LYS A 65 -7.29 -10.06 7.91
CA LYS A 65 -6.28 -11.04 8.34
C LYS A 65 -5.17 -11.19 7.29
N PRO A 66 -3.90 -10.98 7.66
CA PRO A 66 -2.77 -11.14 6.74
C PRO A 66 -2.48 -12.61 6.44
N ILE A 67 -1.79 -12.82 5.32
CA ILE A 67 -1.25 -14.12 4.92
C ILE A 67 0.24 -14.12 5.22
N VAL A 68 0.72 -15.18 5.90
CA VAL A 68 2.15 -15.39 6.12
C VAL A 68 2.83 -15.76 4.80
N THR A 69 3.89 -15.05 4.46
CA THR A 69 4.69 -15.33 3.26
C THR A 69 5.86 -16.27 3.62
N LYS A 70 6.02 -17.32 2.83
CA LYS A 70 7.04 -18.35 3.04
C LYS A 70 8.12 -18.29 1.96
N ALA A 71 9.35 -18.64 2.34
CA ALA A 71 10.47 -18.73 1.42
C ALA A 71 10.23 -19.81 0.36
N LYS A 72 10.44 -19.47 -0.89
CA LYS A 72 10.32 -20.39 -2.04
C LYS A 72 11.60 -21.16 -2.34
N ARG A 73 12.75 -20.64 -1.91
CA ARG A 73 14.08 -21.23 -2.12
C ARG A 73 14.91 -21.18 -0.85
N SER A 74 15.79 -22.14 -0.69
CA SER A 74 16.78 -22.17 0.39
C SER A 74 18.01 -21.36 -0.02
N ILE A 75 18.51 -20.50 0.87
CA ILE A 75 19.71 -19.69 0.67
C ILE A 75 20.56 -19.82 1.92
N ALA A 76 21.68 -20.55 1.81
CA ALA A 76 22.55 -20.87 2.95
C ALA A 76 23.16 -19.62 3.60
N GLN A 77 23.53 -18.61 2.80
CA GLN A 77 24.10 -17.35 3.27
C GLN A 77 23.16 -16.60 4.25
N PHE A 78 21.85 -16.68 4.04
CA PHE A 78 20.84 -16.08 4.92
C PHE A 78 20.25 -17.06 5.95
N ARG A 79 20.80 -18.25 6.07
CA ARG A 79 20.27 -19.33 6.92
C ARG A 79 18.79 -19.63 6.65
N LEU A 80 18.38 -19.45 5.39
CA LEU A 80 17.01 -19.57 4.93
C LEU A 80 16.77 -20.95 4.32
N ARG A 81 15.70 -21.61 4.74
CA ARG A 81 15.19 -22.85 4.12
C ARG A 81 13.83 -22.62 3.49
N THR A 82 13.56 -23.36 2.41
CA THR A 82 12.25 -23.39 1.79
C THR A 82 11.16 -23.69 2.84
N GLY A 83 10.09 -22.92 2.83
CA GLY A 83 8.99 -23.05 3.79
C GLY A 83 9.12 -22.19 5.05
N ASN A 84 10.29 -21.59 5.33
CA ASN A 84 10.44 -20.66 6.45
C ASN A 84 9.54 -19.43 6.25
N SER A 85 8.90 -18.98 7.34
CA SER A 85 8.11 -17.76 7.36
C SER A 85 9.04 -16.54 7.33
N ILE A 86 8.89 -15.68 6.33
CA ILE A 86 9.78 -14.53 6.08
C ILE A 86 9.06 -13.19 6.01
N GLY A 87 7.76 -13.18 6.22
CA GLY A 87 6.98 -11.96 6.18
C GLY A 87 5.49 -12.22 6.21
N ALA A 88 4.75 -11.14 6.01
CA ALA A 88 3.29 -11.17 5.93
C ALA A 88 2.81 -10.15 4.89
N LYS A 89 1.69 -10.44 4.26
CA LYS A 89 1.04 -9.52 3.32
C LYS A 89 -0.47 -9.54 3.41
N VAL A 90 -1.08 -8.42 3.02
CA VAL A 90 -2.52 -8.29 2.85
C VAL A 90 -2.80 -7.75 1.47
N THR A 91 -3.80 -8.30 0.79
CA THR A 91 -4.33 -7.77 -0.48
C THR A 91 -5.70 -7.19 -0.23
N LEU A 92 -5.84 -5.88 -0.44
CA LEU A 92 -7.08 -5.14 -0.26
C LEU A 92 -7.75 -4.89 -1.60
N ARG A 93 -9.07 -5.08 -1.65
CA ARG A 93 -9.92 -4.85 -2.82
C ARG A 93 -11.25 -4.23 -2.38
N GLY A 94 -12.00 -3.66 -3.34
CA GLY A 94 -13.30 -3.05 -3.07
C GLY A 94 -13.25 -1.94 -2.03
N ASP A 95 -14.27 -1.85 -1.19
CA ASP A 95 -14.41 -0.76 -0.21
C ASP A 95 -13.21 -0.66 0.75
N ARG A 96 -12.68 -1.80 1.20
CA ARG A 96 -11.50 -1.81 2.09
C ARG A 96 -10.25 -1.20 1.45
N MET A 97 -10.09 -1.36 0.15
CA MET A 97 -9.01 -0.73 -0.62
C MET A 97 -9.15 0.79 -0.63
N TRP A 98 -10.35 1.29 -0.89
CA TRP A 98 -10.65 2.71 -0.90
C TRP A 98 -10.48 3.35 0.47
N ASP A 99 -11.01 2.71 1.52
CA ASP A 99 -10.87 3.16 2.90
C ASP A 99 -9.42 3.18 3.36
N PHE A 100 -8.63 2.18 2.97
CA PHE A 100 -7.22 2.16 3.27
C PHE A 100 -6.46 3.29 2.57
N LEU A 101 -6.74 3.54 1.28
CA LEU A 101 -6.09 4.63 0.54
C LEU A 101 -6.45 5.99 1.14
N ASP A 102 -7.70 6.20 1.51
CA ASP A 102 -8.14 7.44 2.15
C ASP A 102 -7.39 7.68 3.48
N ARG A 103 -7.30 6.68 4.34
CA ARG A 103 -6.52 6.78 5.59
C ARG A 103 -5.02 6.97 5.35
N LEU A 104 -4.47 6.31 4.35
CA LEU A 104 -3.07 6.46 3.98
C LEU A 104 -2.76 7.90 3.59
N THR A 105 -3.54 8.50 2.70
CA THR A 105 -3.29 9.84 2.17
C THR A 105 -3.63 10.96 3.16
N THR A 106 -4.70 10.80 3.93
CA THR A 106 -5.20 11.85 4.84
C THR A 106 -4.62 11.79 6.25
N LEU A 107 -4.29 10.60 6.74
CA LEU A 107 -3.87 10.40 8.13
C LEU A 107 -2.43 9.91 8.26
N ALA A 108 -2.05 8.85 7.54
CA ALA A 108 -0.75 8.20 7.74
C ALA A 108 0.41 9.00 7.14
N LEU A 109 0.32 9.41 5.88
CA LEU A 109 1.41 10.15 5.22
C LEU A 109 1.74 11.48 5.90
N PRO A 110 0.77 12.34 6.29
CA PRO A 110 1.07 13.59 6.99
C PRO A 110 1.71 13.41 8.37
N ARG A 111 1.57 12.23 8.99
CA ARG A 111 2.18 11.92 10.30
C ARG A 111 3.62 11.43 10.20
N ILE A 112 4.12 11.14 9.01
CA ILE A 112 5.51 10.77 8.82
C ILE A 112 6.40 11.97 9.16
N ARG A 113 7.42 11.70 9.98
CA ARG A 113 8.40 12.72 10.37
C ARG A 113 9.14 13.26 9.15
N ASP A 114 9.26 14.58 9.05
CA ASP A 114 9.91 15.30 7.93
C ASP A 114 9.32 14.92 6.54
N PHE A 115 8.01 14.71 6.50
CA PHE A 115 7.34 14.36 5.26
C PHE A 115 7.36 15.50 4.24
N ARG A 116 7.92 15.25 3.05
CA ARG A 116 8.03 16.20 1.93
C ARG A 116 7.31 15.74 0.66
N GLY A 117 6.45 14.76 0.77
CA GLY A 117 5.79 14.12 -0.36
C GLY A 117 6.34 12.71 -0.63
N VAL A 118 5.58 11.94 -1.40
CA VAL A 118 5.97 10.60 -1.82
C VAL A 118 6.77 10.65 -3.12
N PRO A 119 7.71 9.72 -3.37
CA PRO A 119 8.53 9.72 -4.59
C PRO A 119 7.67 9.64 -5.85
N GLY A 120 7.84 10.58 -6.77
CA GLY A 120 7.11 10.59 -8.05
C GLY A 120 7.64 9.62 -9.10
N LYS A 121 8.74 8.89 -8.81
CA LYS A 121 9.41 7.98 -9.76
C LYS A 121 9.25 6.50 -9.41
N SER A 122 8.46 6.16 -8.38
CA SER A 122 8.30 4.77 -7.91
C SER A 122 7.22 3.99 -8.67
N PHE A 123 7.08 4.25 -9.96
CA PHE A 123 6.23 3.50 -10.88
C PHE A 123 7.01 2.40 -11.59
N ASP A 124 6.32 1.34 -11.99
CA ASP A 124 6.91 0.15 -12.61
C ASP A 124 6.96 0.16 -14.16
N GLY A 125 6.55 1.24 -14.79
CA GLY A 125 6.41 1.35 -16.24
C GLY A 125 5.05 0.89 -16.79
N ARG A 126 4.20 0.34 -15.94
CA ARG A 126 2.87 -0.20 -16.30
C ARG A 126 1.73 0.38 -15.47
N GLY A 127 1.96 1.53 -14.85
CA GLY A 127 0.95 2.23 -14.07
C GLY A 127 0.73 1.70 -12.64
N ASN A 128 1.62 0.87 -12.10
CA ASN A 128 1.58 0.48 -10.70
C ASN A 128 2.57 1.32 -9.90
N TYR A 129 2.20 1.63 -8.66
CA TYR A 129 2.99 2.47 -7.77
C TYR A 129 3.37 1.73 -6.49
N SER A 130 4.62 1.86 -6.07
CA SER A 130 5.11 1.27 -4.82
C SER A 130 5.65 2.34 -3.87
N LEU A 131 5.26 2.26 -2.61
CA LEU A 131 5.64 3.17 -1.54
C LEU A 131 6.22 2.36 -0.37
N GLY A 132 7.45 2.70 0.04
CA GLY A 132 8.05 2.19 1.26
C GLY A 132 7.82 3.14 2.43
N MET A 133 7.29 2.63 3.54
CA MET A 133 7.17 3.35 4.81
C MET A 133 8.16 2.74 5.81
N ARG A 134 8.88 3.60 6.53
CA ARG A 134 9.90 3.14 7.49
C ARG A 134 9.32 2.65 8.81
N GLU A 135 8.15 3.16 9.18
CA GLU A 135 7.56 2.95 10.50
C GLU A 135 6.06 2.70 10.40
N GLN A 136 5.57 1.65 11.05
CA GLN A 136 4.14 1.36 11.15
C GLN A 136 3.38 2.37 12.03
N LEU A 137 4.08 3.12 12.86
CA LEU A 137 3.52 4.14 13.77
C LEU A 137 2.88 5.35 13.05
N ALA A 138 3.12 5.50 11.75
CA ALA A 138 2.43 6.50 10.94
C ALA A 138 0.91 6.27 10.90
N PHE A 139 0.48 5.02 11.06
CA PHE A 139 -0.94 4.69 11.16
C PHE A 139 -1.47 4.94 12.56
N PRO A 140 -2.57 5.73 12.71
CA PRO A 140 -3.13 6.07 14.02
C PRO A 140 -3.71 4.88 14.79
N GLU A 141 -3.99 3.77 14.11
CA GLU A 141 -4.50 2.53 14.70
C GLU A 141 -3.45 1.80 15.54
N ILE A 142 -2.17 2.10 15.31
CA ILE A 142 -1.06 1.48 16.03
C ILE A 142 -0.72 2.31 17.27
N ASP A 143 -0.80 1.66 18.41
CA ASP A 143 -0.48 2.24 19.70
C ASP A 143 1.04 2.10 19.96
N TYR A 144 1.71 3.23 20.22
CA TYR A 144 3.14 3.28 20.48
C TYR A 144 3.57 2.36 21.63
N ASP A 145 2.78 2.30 22.69
CA ASP A 145 3.11 1.53 23.89
C ASP A 145 3.03 0.01 23.69
N LYS A 146 2.36 -0.44 22.61
CA LYS A 146 2.19 -1.86 22.28
C LYS A 146 3.16 -2.37 21.23
N VAL A 147 3.93 -1.47 20.61
CA VAL A 147 4.88 -1.83 19.57
C VAL A 147 6.19 -2.29 20.19
N ASP A 148 6.55 -3.54 19.93
CA ASP A 148 7.81 -4.15 20.37
C ASP A 148 9.02 -3.62 19.58
N ARG A 149 8.84 -3.35 18.29
CA ARG A 149 9.86 -2.84 17.39
C ARG A 149 9.27 -2.09 16.20
N LEU A 150 9.97 -1.04 15.77
CA LEU A 150 9.65 -0.35 14.52
C LEU A 150 9.92 -1.27 13.32
N ARG A 151 8.91 -1.43 12.46
CA ARG A 151 8.98 -2.21 11.24
C ARG A 151 8.55 -1.39 10.06
N GLY A 152 9.34 -1.47 9.00
CA GLY A 152 8.96 -0.91 7.72
C GLY A 152 7.90 -1.75 7.03
N LEU A 153 7.09 -1.10 6.21
CA LEU A 153 6.10 -1.77 5.37
C LEU A 153 6.14 -1.21 3.95
N GLU A 154 5.78 -2.03 3.01
CA GLU A 154 5.68 -1.69 1.60
C GLU A 154 4.22 -1.71 1.17
N ILE A 155 3.80 -0.66 0.48
CA ILE A 155 2.46 -0.51 -0.05
C ILE A 155 2.56 -0.46 -1.57
N SER A 156 1.98 -1.46 -2.24
CA SER A 156 1.91 -1.51 -3.70
C SER A 156 0.49 -1.23 -4.15
N ILE A 157 0.31 -0.16 -4.91
CA ILE A 157 -0.97 0.27 -5.47
C ILE A 157 -1.01 -0.19 -6.93
N VAL A 158 -1.90 -1.13 -7.22
CA VAL A 158 -2.08 -1.69 -8.56
C VAL A 158 -3.28 -1.02 -9.21
N THR A 159 -3.05 -0.45 -10.39
CA THR A 159 -4.08 0.23 -11.18
C THR A 159 -4.31 -0.49 -12.51
N THR A 160 -5.34 -0.08 -13.24
CA THR A 160 -5.61 -0.53 -14.61
C THR A 160 -5.02 0.41 -15.67
N ALA A 161 -4.25 1.42 -15.26
CA ALA A 161 -3.60 2.34 -16.16
C ALA A 161 -2.62 1.62 -17.10
N LYS A 162 -2.51 2.07 -18.31
CA LYS A 162 -1.57 1.53 -19.31
C LYS A 162 -0.18 2.16 -19.18
N THR A 163 -0.13 3.41 -18.74
CA THR A 163 1.11 4.18 -18.57
C THR A 163 1.25 4.73 -17.16
N ASP A 164 2.48 5.07 -16.78
CA ASP A 164 2.78 5.66 -15.48
C ASP A 164 2.20 7.07 -15.35
N GLU A 165 2.08 7.81 -16.45
CA GLU A 165 1.49 9.15 -16.49
C GLU A 165 0.00 9.12 -16.13
N GLU A 166 -0.75 8.17 -16.71
CA GLU A 166 -2.16 7.97 -16.39
C GLU A 166 -2.35 7.62 -14.90
N SER A 167 -1.53 6.71 -14.39
CA SER A 167 -1.58 6.29 -12.99
C SER A 167 -1.18 7.42 -12.04
N ARG A 168 -0.14 8.17 -12.37
CA ARG A 168 0.30 9.33 -11.57
C ARG A 168 -0.83 10.33 -11.45
N LYS A 169 -1.50 10.65 -12.57
CA LYS A 169 -2.62 11.59 -12.55
C LYS A 169 -3.82 11.06 -11.77
N LEU A 170 -4.13 9.78 -11.91
CA LEU A 170 -5.16 9.12 -11.11
C LEU A 170 -4.88 9.26 -9.60
N LEU A 171 -3.67 8.91 -9.16
CA LEU A 171 -3.29 8.98 -7.75
C LEU A 171 -3.23 10.42 -7.23
N GLU A 172 -2.76 11.37 -8.03
CA GLU A 172 -2.76 12.80 -7.70
C GLU A 172 -4.18 13.32 -7.44
N LEU A 173 -5.13 13.01 -8.32
CA LEU A 173 -6.54 13.38 -8.17
C LEU A 173 -7.22 12.69 -6.97
N LEU A 174 -6.76 11.51 -6.58
CA LEU A 174 -7.20 10.81 -5.38
C LEU A 174 -6.56 11.36 -4.08
N GLY A 175 -5.65 12.33 -4.19
CA GLY A 175 -5.07 13.00 -3.03
C GLY A 175 -3.68 12.49 -2.62
N MET A 176 -3.00 11.72 -3.46
CA MET A 176 -1.63 11.29 -3.20
C MET A 176 -0.67 12.48 -3.27
N PRO A 177 0.06 12.82 -2.19
CA PRO A 177 0.95 13.97 -2.14
C PRO A 177 2.33 13.64 -2.73
N PHE A 178 2.47 13.73 -4.05
CA PHE A 178 3.77 13.56 -4.70
C PHE A 178 4.73 14.70 -4.37
N ALA A 179 6.01 14.36 -4.16
CA ALA A 179 7.06 15.35 -4.04
C ALA A 179 7.27 16.09 -5.37
N SER A 180 7.49 17.40 -5.28
CA SER A 180 7.78 18.31 -6.41
C SER A 180 9.12 18.00 -7.05
#